data_5cd9d22209e84329bd00c57c5ee30a60
#
_entry.id   5cd9d22209e84329bd00c57c5ee30a60
#
_cell.length_a   1.000
_cell.length_b   1.000
_cell.length_c   1.000
_cell.angle_alpha   90.00
_cell.angle_beta   90.00
_cell.angle_gamma   90.00
#
_symmetry.space_group_name_H-M   'P 1'
#
loop_
_entity.id
_entity.type
_entity.pdbx_description
1 polymer ?
#
loop_
_entity_poly.entity_id
_entity_poly.type
_entity_poly.pdbx_seq_one_letter_code
_entity_poly.pdbx_strand_id
1 'polypeptide(L)'
;MAPWAQQILEAANEHYDRAEYPLAQPYYEKLVQQGLRYPDVLNRLGVIYHLGGRLTEARWCFQQALEVNSGYLEAALNLTVTCNELGEYGSGVRTLQRAQRHSDSSNDAYRRGKVANLHRALARAYLDLDRPEDAMHEFGRALRLCPKFHDIRLELAKLLRLRGNAHGAREELTLVLQLDPDHHDARALLGVIEIETGDPKQGLQHLRTVVDQCAEHPVARAYLKQADAAYRRAS
;
A
#
# COMPACT_ATOMS: atom_id res chain seq x y z
N MET A 1 3.21 -22.79 26.00
CA MET A 1 4.38 -21.87 26.02
C MET A 1 4.87 -21.77 27.45
N ALA A 2 6.19 -21.74 27.69
CA ALA A 2 6.73 -21.50 29.04
C ALA A 2 6.38 -20.08 29.51
N PRO A 3 6.13 -19.87 30.82
CA PRO A 3 5.71 -18.55 31.33
C PRO A 3 6.66 -17.39 30.97
N TRP A 4 7.97 -17.63 31.02
CA TRP A 4 8.97 -16.63 30.63
C TRP A 4 8.87 -16.23 29.14
N ALA A 5 8.57 -17.19 28.26
CA ALA A 5 8.45 -16.92 26.83
C ALA A 5 7.20 -16.11 26.50
N GLN A 6 6.12 -16.31 27.26
CA GLN A 6 4.92 -15.53 27.15
C GLN A 6 5.15 -14.08 27.58
N GLN A 7 5.82 -13.84 28.71
CA GLN A 7 6.15 -12.48 29.14
C GLN A 7 7.03 -11.72 28.15
N ILE A 8 8.03 -12.40 27.57
CA ILE A 8 8.89 -11.80 26.55
C ILE A 8 8.08 -11.48 25.27
N LEU A 9 7.17 -12.37 24.85
CA LEU A 9 6.32 -12.14 23.69
C LEU A 9 5.36 -10.97 23.91
N GLU A 10 4.76 -10.86 25.07
CA GLU A 10 3.87 -9.76 25.43
C GLU A 10 4.62 -8.42 25.39
N ALA A 11 5.80 -8.33 26.00
CA ALA A 11 6.65 -7.13 25.96
C ALA A 11 7.08 -6.78 24.52
N ALA A 12 7.49 -7.79 23.73
CA ALA A 12 7.84 -7.60 22.33
C ALA A 12 6.68 -7.03 21.51
N ASN A 13 5.48 -7.58 21.71
CA ASN A 13 4.28 -7.14 21.00
C ASN A 13 3.87 -5.72 21.41
N GLU A 14 3.95 -5.37 22.69
CA GLU A 14 3.63 -4.03 23.18
C GLU A 14 4.52 -2.96 22.52
N HIS A 15 5.83 -3.17 22.48
CA HIS A 15 6.74 -2.27 21.78
C HIS A 15 6.49 -2.24 20.26
N TYR A 16 6.23 -3.39 19.64
CA TYR A 16 5.97 -3.47 18.21
C TYR A 16 4.70 -2.69 17.83
N ASP A 17 3.62 -2.85 18.59
CA ASP A 17 2.33 -2.21 18.31
C ASP A 17 2.38 -0.68 18.52
N ARG A 18 3.35 -0.20 19.32
CA ARG A 18 3.70 1.23 19.46
C ARG A 18 4.71 1.72 18.41
N ALA A 19 5.11 0.88 17.46
CA ALA A 19 6.17 1.16 16.47
C ALA A 19 7.56 1.46 17.10
N GLU A 20 7.79 1.02 18.34
CA GLU A 20 9.08 1.12 19.04
C GLU A 20 9.98 -0.05 18.63
N TYR A 21 10.25 -0.17 17.33
CA TYR A 21 10.94 -1.32 16.73
C TYR A 21 12.33 -1.63 17.33
N PRO A 22 13.18 -0.64 17.66
CA PRO A 22 14.47 -0.91 18.29
C PRO A 22 14.34 -1.56 19.68
N LEU A 23 13.23 -1.32 20.40
CA LEU A 23 12.96 -1.92 21.69
C LEU A 23 12.31 -3.31 21.56
N ALA A 24 11.48 -3.53 20.54
CA ALA A 24 10.85 -4.82 20.26
C ALA A 24 11.85 -5.88 19.76
N GLN A 25 12.84 -5.45 18.96
CA GLN A 25 13.79 -6.35 18.29
C GLN A 25 14.49 -7.34 19.22
N PRO A 26 15.15 -6.94 20.33
CA PRO A 26 15.90 -7.87 21.18
C PRO A 26 15.00 -8.93 21.83
N TYR A 27 13.74 -8.62 22.09
CA TYR A 27 12.79 -9.58 22.63
C TYR A 27 12.44 -10.67 21.60
N TYR A 28 12.14 -10.29 20.35
CA TYR A 28 11.87 -11.26 19.29
C TYR A 28 13.11 -12.09 18.97
N GLU A 29 14.30 -11.48 18.88
CA GLU A 29 15.56 -12.19 18.66
C GLU A 29 15.79 -13.25 19.76
N LYS A 30 15.56 -12.90 21.02
CA LYS A 30 15.67 -13.83 22.14
C LYS A 30 14.74 -15.04 22.01
N LEU A 31 13.48 -14.82 21.58
CA LEU A 31 12.53 -15.92 21.35
C LEU A 31 13.03 -16.85 20.24
N VAL A 32 13.51 -16.30 19.12
CA VAL A 32 14.02 -17.07 17.98
C VAL A 32 15.30 -17.84 18.36
N GLN A 33 16.23 -17.24 19.10
CA GLN A 33 17.46 -17.87 19.60
C GLN A 33 17.18 -19.06 20.53
N GLN A 34 16.08 -18.99 21.28
CA GLN A 34 15.61 -20.09 22.15
C GLN A 34 14.81 -21.16 21.37
N GLY A 35 14.81 -21.11 20.05
CA GLY A 35 14.14 -22.08 19.18
C GLY A 35 12.63 -21.89 19.05
N LEU A 36 12.06 -20.80 19.60
CA LEU A 36 10.63 -20.51 19.52
C LEU A 36 10.31 -19.82 18.20
N ARG A 37 10.15 -20.63 17.15
CA ARG A 37 9.89 -20.18 15.77
C ARG A 37 8.41 -20.08 15.48
N TYR A 38 7.70 -19.17 16.14
CA TYR A 38 6.30 -18.88 15.81
C TYR A 38 6.25 -18.04 14.52
N PRO A 39 5.34 -18.35 13.58
CA PRO A 39 5.23 -17.59 12.32
C PRO A 39 5.08 -16.09 12.54
N ASP A 40 4.25 -15.67 13.50
CA ASP A 40 4.00 -14.26 13.79
C ASP A 40 5.25 -13.56 14.37
N VAL A 41 6.00 -14.23 15.23
CA VAL A 41 7.27 -13.72 15.80
C VAL A 41 8.29 -13.50 14.68
N LEU A 42 8.45 -14.51 13.82
CA LEU A 42 9.37 -14.45 12.69
C LEU A 42 8.96 -13.36 11.70
N ASN A 43 7.66 -13.23 11.39
CA ASN A 43 7.17 -12.19 10.50
C ASN A 43 7.42 -10.79 11.07
N ARG A 44 7.09 -10.53 12.35
CA ARG A 44 7.32 -9.24 13.01
C ARG A 44 8.81 -8.88 13.09
N LEU A 45 9.67 -9.85 13.42
CA LEU A 45 11.13 -9.65 13.41
C LEU A 45 11.64 -9.35 12.00
N GLY A 46 11.12 -10.05 10.99
CA GLY A 46 11.42 -9.78 9.58
C GLY A 46 11.04 -8.36 9.16
N VAL A 47 9.87 -7.86 9.59
CA VAL A 47 9.45 -6.46 9.33
C VAL A 47 10.41 -5.47 9.99
N ILE A 48 10.83 -5.71 11.24
CA ILE A 48 11.81 -4.86 11.93
C ILE A 48 13.13 -4.81 11.16
N TYR A 49 13.65 -5.96 10.73
CA TYR A 49 14.89 -6.03 9.94
C TYR A 49 14.74 -5.32 8.59
N HIS A 50 13.60 -5.51 7.91
CA HIS A 50 13.32 -4.86 6.64
C HIS A 50 13.34 -3.33 6.77
N LEU A 51 12.60 -2.78 7.75
CA LEU A 51 12.57 -1.35 8.04
C LEU A 51 13.94 -0.79 8.45
N GLY A 52 14.79 -1.61 9.08
CA GLY A 52 16.18 -1.30 9.42
C GLY A 52 17.19 -1.47 8.26
N GLY A 53 16.73 -1.78 7.03
CA GLY A 53 17.59 -2.01 5.86
C GLY A 53 18.35 -3.34 5.88
N ARG A 54 18.10 -4.19 6.86
CA ARG A 54 18.72 -5.52 7.01
C ARG A 54 17.98 -6.58 6.18
N LEU A 55 17.99 -6.40 4.86
CA LEU A 55 17.13 -7.13 3.93
C LEU A 55 17.41 -8.64 3.90
N THR A 56 18.65 -9.05 4.10
CA THR A 56 19.05 -10.48 4.12
C THR A 56 18.49 -11.22 5.34
N GLU A 57 18.52 -10.58 6.49
CA GLU A 57 17.94 -11.11 7.72
C GLU A 57 16.42 -11.09 7.68
N ALA A 58 15.83 -10.03 7.13
CA ALA A 58 14.39 -9.95 6.89
C ALA A 58 13.92 -11.09 6.01
N ARG A 59 14.59 -11.34 4.87
CA ARG A 59 14.31 -12.46 3.97
C ARG A 59 14.35 -13.79 4.71
N TRP A 60 15.39 -14.03 5.50
CA TRP A 60 15.51 -15.25 6.28
C TRP A 60 14.33 -15.43 7.24
N CYS A 61 13.97 -14.39 7.98
CA CYS A 61 12.83 -14.44 8.91
C CYS A 61 11.52 -14.79 8.21
N PHE A 62 11.22 -14.16 7.08
CA PHE A 62 9.99 -14.43 6.33
C PHE A 62 9.98 -15.85 5.73
N GLN A 63 11.13 -16.33 5.25
CA GLN A 63 11.27 -17.71 4.78
C GLN A 63 11.01 -18.72 5.92
N GLN A 64 11.58 -18.49 7.10
CA GLN A 64 11.34 -19.34 8.26
C GLN A 64 9.87 -19.31 8.70
N ALA A 65 9.21 -18.16 8.65
CA ALA A 65 7.77 -18.06 8.92
C ALA A 65 6.94 -18.93 7.96
N LEU A 66 7.32 -18.96 6.67
CA LEU A 66 6.66 -19.76 5.64
C LEU A 66 7.01 -21.24 5.70
N GLU A 67 8.16 -21.62 6.24
CA GLU A 67 8.48 -23.02 6.54
C GLU A 67 7.56 -23.59 7.62
N VAL A 68 7.23 -22.76 8.64
CA VAL A 68 6.30 -23.16 9.71
C VAL A 68 4.84 -23.11 9.24
N ASN A 69 4.47 -22.08 8.48
CA ASN A 69 3.12 -21.90 7.93
C ASN A 69 3.20 -21.47 6.46
N SER A 70 3.13 -22.43 5.55
CA SER A 70 3.24 -22.21 4.10
C SER A 70 2.12 -21.36 3.50
N GLY A 71 0.97 -21.22 4.19
CA GLY A 71 -0.16 -20.36 3.81
C GLY A 71 -0.14 -18.96 4.44
N TYR A 72 0.95 -18.57 5.11
CA TYR A 72 1.02 -17.28 5.79
C TYR A 72 1.24 -16.14 4.78
N LEU A 73 0.15 -15.61 4.25
CA LEU A 73 0.14 -14.61 3.17
C LEU A 73 0.90 -13.34 3.53
N GLU A 74 0.82 -12.88 4.79
CA GLU A 74 1.51 -11.67 5.24
C GLU A 74 3.04 -11.84 5.11
N ALA A 75 3.59 -12.95 5.59
CA ALA A 75 5.01 -13.25 5.45
C ALA A 75 5.42 -13.43 3.97
N ALA A 76 4.56 -14.04 3.15
CA ALA A 76 4.82 -14.20 1.72
C ALA A 76 4.87 -12.87 0.97
N LEU A 77 4.00 -11.92 1.31
CA LEU A 77 4.00 -10.57 0.74
C LEU A 77 5.21 -9.77 1.21
N ASN A 78 5.51 -9.78 2.50
CA ASN A 78 6.70 -9.14 3.06
C ASN A 78 7.98 -9.68 2.43
N LEU A 79 8.07 -11.02 2.24
CA LEU A 79 9.17 -11.64 1.52
C LEU A 79 9.26 -11.16 0.07
N THR A 80 8.12 -10.98 -0.61
CA THR A 80 8.11 -10.51 -1.99
C THR A 80 8.63 -9.08 -2.10
N VAL A 81 8.20 -8.18 -1.19
CA VAL A 81 8.73 -6.81 -1.12
C VAL A 81 10.23 -6.83 -0.87
N THR A 82 10.69 -7.60 0.14
CA THR A 82 12.12 -7.71 0.46
C THR A 82 12.95 -8.28 -0.70
N CYS A 83 12.44 -9.31 -1.39
CA CYS A 83 13.10 -9.86 -2.58
C CYS A 83 13.19 -8.83 -3.72
N ASN A 84 12.17 -8.00 -3.90
CA ASN A 84 12.21 -6.94 -4.92
C ASN A 84 13.31 -5.90 -4.61
N GLU A 85 13.46 -5.48 -3.36
CA GLU A 85 14.53 -4.57 -2.95
C GLU A 85 15.93 -5.21 -3.08
N LEU A 86 16.02 -6.53 -2.94
CA LEU A 86 17.25 -7.29 -3.20
C LEU A 86 17.51 -7.56 -4.69
N GLY A 87 16.61 -7.16 -5.60
CA GLY A 87 16.71 -7.45 -7.02
C GLY A 87 16.30 -8.87 -7.43
N GLU A 88 15.72 -9.65 -6.51
CA GLU A 88 15.34 -11.06 -6.70
C GLU A 88 13.86 -11.21 -7.11
N TYR A 89 13.41 -10.45 -8.09
CA TYR A 89 11.99 -10.25 -8.46
C TYR A 89 11.17 -11.53 -8.67
N GLY A 90 11.76 -12.53 -9.33
CA GLY A 90 11.04 -13.78 -9.63
C GLY A 90 10.83 -14.68 -8.42
N SER A 91 11.67 -14.58 -7.39
CA SER A 91 11.63 -15.42 -6.20
C SER A 91 10.42 -15.06 -5.31
N GLY A 92 10.23 -13.77 -5.05
CA GLY A 92 9.12 -13.29 -4.23
C GLY A 92 7.75 -13.64 -4.82
N VAL A 93 7.56 -13.41 -6.13
CA VAL A 93 6.30 -13.69 -6.82
C VAL A 93 5.93 -15.18 -6.74
N ARG A 94 6.89 -16.10 -6.96
CA ARG A 94 6.64 -17.55 -6.84
C ARG A 94 6.22 -17.93 -5.42
N THR A 95 6.85 -17.33 -4.41
CA THR A 95 6.55 -17.60 -3.00
C THR A 95 5.12 -17.13 -2.66
N LEU A 96 4.73 -15.94 -3.11
CA LEU A 96 3.39 -15.42 -2.91
C LEU A 96 2.32 -16.31 -3.57
N GLN A 97 2.54 -16.72 -4.82
CA GLN A 97 1.63 -17.62 -5.52
C GLN A 97 1.48 -18.97 -4.79
N ARG A 98 2.57 -19.48 -4.23
CA ARG A 98 2.54 -20.72 -3.43
C ARG A 98 1.74 -20.55 -2.14
N ALA A 99 1.98 -19.47 -1.39
CA ALA A 99 1.26 -19.18 -0.16
C ALA A 99 -0.25 -18.97 -0.39
N GLN A 100 -0.64 -18.32 -1.50
CA GLN A 100 -2.05 -18.16 -1.89
C GLN A 100 -2.78 -19.50 -2.11
N ARG A 101 -2.09 -20.53 -2.59
CA ARG A 101 -2.68 -21.88 -2.77
C ARG A 101 -2.92 -22.61 -1.46
N HIS A 102 -2.17 -22.27 -0.42
CA HIS A 102 -2.20 -22.91 0.90
C HIS A 102 -2.93 -22.09 1.97
N SER A 103 -3.33 -20.85 1.64
CA SER A 103 -4.06 -20.03 2.60
C SER A 103 -5.50 -20.50 2.70
N ASP A 104 -5.93 -20.79 3.92
CA ASP A 104 -7.36 -20.93 4.20
C ASP A 104 -8.07 -19.61 3.84
N SER A 105 -9.16 -19.73 3.07
CA SER A 105 -10.00 -18.62 2.66
C SER A 105 -10.83 -18.09 3.83
N SER A 106 -10.18 -17.71 4.94
CA SER A 106 -10.90 -17.11 6.06
C SER A 106 -11.48 -15.76 5.64
N ASN A 107 -12.80 -15.67 5.68
CA ASN A 107 -13.60 -14.52 5.27
C ASN A 107 -13.50 -13.33 6.26
N ASP A 108 -12.38 -13.21 6.97
CA ASP A 108 -12.14 -12.16 7.96
C ASP A 108 -11.79 -10.83 7.27
N ALA A 109 -12.65 -9.83 7.48
CA ALA A 109 -12.49 -8.49 6.91
C ALA A 109 -11.16 -7.81 7.33
N TYR A 110 -10.72 -8.04 8.57
CA TYR A 110 -9.46 -7.49 9.08
C TYR A 110 -8.25 -8.08 8.35
N ARG A 111 -8.24 -9.40 8.14
CA ARG A 111 -7.18 -10.08 7.38
C ARG A 111 -7.16 -9.63 5.93
N ARG A 112 -8.34 -9.50 5.28
CA ARG A 112 -8.43 -8.98 3.91
C ARG A 112 -7.85 -7.55 3.82
N GLY A 113 -8.16 -6.69 4.80
CA GLY A 113 -7.61 -5.34 4.87
C GLY A 113 -6.09 -5.31 4.98
N LYS A 114 -5.51 -6.15 5.84
CA LYS A 114 -4.04 -6.30 5.95
C LYS A 114 -3.42 -6.76 4.63
N VAL A 115 -3.97 -7.80 4.00
CA VAL A 115 -3.46 -8.32 2.73
C VAL A 115 -3.61 -7.28 1.61
N ALA A 116 -4.70 -6.52 1.57
CA ALA A 116 -4.87 -5.43 0.61
C ALA A 116 -3.78 -4.34 0.78
N ASN A 117 -3.47 -3.94 2.02
CA ASN A 117 -2.39 -2.99 2.29
C ASN A 117 -1.01 -3.51 1.92
N LEU A 118 -0.76 -4.81 2.06
CA LEU A 118 0.50 -5.42 1.60
C LEU A 118 0.61 -5.44 0.07
N HIS A 119 -0.49 -5.72 -0.65
CA HIS A 119 -0.52 -5.55 -2.11
C HIS A 119 -0.28 -4.09 -2.52
N ARG A 120 -0.83 -3.11 -1.78
CA ARG A 120 -0.53 -1.69 -1.98
C ARG A 120 0.97 -1.39 -1.79
N ALA A 121 1.59 -1.91 -0.71
CA ALA A 121 3.02 -1.72 -0.47
C ALA A 121 3.87 -2.34 -1.58
N LEU A 122 3.50 -3.54 -2.06
CA LEU A 122 4.15 -4.19 -3.19
C LEU A 122 4.00 -3.39 -4.48
N ALA A 123 2.81 -2.80 -4.73
CA ALA A 123 2.58 -1.93 -5.88
C ALA A 123 3.52 -0.71 -5.85
N ARG A 124 3.69 -0.07 -4.68
CA ARG A 124 4.64 1.04 -4.52
C ARG A 124 6.08 0.62 -4.78
N ALA A 125 6.51 -0.54 -4.25
CA ALA A 125 7.84 -1.07 -4.54
C ALA A 125 8.06 -1.33 -6.04
N TYR A 126 7.04 -1.78 -6.78
CA TYR A 126 7.11 -1.89 -8.24
C TYR A 126 7.23 -0.52 -8.92
N LEU A 127 6.58 0.53 -8.42
CA LEU A 127 6.76 1.89 -8.96
C LEU A 127 8.17 2.42 -8.74
N ASP A 128 8.77 2.17 -7.58
CA ASP A 128 10.17 2.56 -7.27
C ASP A 128 11.17 1.85 -8.21
N LEU A 129 10.79 0.70 -8.76
CA LEU A 129 11.56 -0.08 -9.73
C LEU A 129 11.22 0.24 -11.21
N ASP A 130 10.45 1.31 -11.47
CA ASP A 130 9.94 1.67 -12.80
C ASP A 130 9.18 0.52 -13.50
N ARG A 131 8.37 -0.22 -12.72
CA ARG A 131 7.52 -1.33 -13.19
C ARG A 131 6.02 -1.02 -13.00
N PRO A 132 5.47 -0.04 -13.72
CA PRO A 132 4.12 0.45 -13.49
C PRO A 132 3.02 -0.58 -13.81
N GLU A 133 3.23 -1.50 -14.76
CA GLU A 133 2.25 -2.54 -15.10
C GLU A 133 2.05 -3.54 -13.95
N ASP A 134 3.16 -3.93 -13.31
CA ASP A 134 3.11 -4.80 -12.13
C ASP A 134 2.45 -4.08 -10.95
N ALA A 135 2.73 -2.78 -10.79
CA ALA A 135 2.08 -1.96 -9.77
C ALA A 135 0.56 -1.87 -9.98
N MET A 136 0.08 -1.64 -11.21
CA MET A 136 -1.36 -1.64 -11.53
C MET A 136 -2.01 -2.98 -11.21
N HIS A 137 -1.32 -4.09 -11.51
CA HIS A 137 -1.79 -5.43 -11.19
C HIS A 137 -1.94 -5.65 -9.69
N GLU A 138 -0.98 -5.19 -8.89
CA GLU A 138 -1.02 -5.30 -7.42
C GLU A 138 -2.08 -4.38 -6.80
N PHE A 139 -2.25 -3.14 -7.28
CA PHE A 139 -3.37 -2.30 -6.87
C PHE A 139 -4.72 -2.98 -7.19
N GLY A 140 -4.84 -3.59 -8.37
CA GLY A 140 -6.04 -4.37 -8.73
C GLY A 140 -6.29 -5.55 -7.79
N ARG A 141 -5.24 -6.24 -7.32
CA ARG A 141 -5.37 -7.31 -6.30
C ARG A 141 -5.86 -6.76 -4.97
N ALA A 142 -5.29 -5.65 -4.52
CA ALA A 142 -5.71 -4.98 -3.30
C ALA A 142 -7.20 -4.59 -3.34
N LEU A 143 -7.65 -4.01 -4.45
CA LEU A 143 -9.03 -3.57 -4.64
C LEU A 143 -10.03 -4.73 -4.81
N ARG A 144 -9.60 -5.89 -5.30
CA ARG A 144 -10.44 -7.11 -5.27
C ARG A 144 -10.71 -7.61 -3.85
N LEU A 145 -9.72 -7.47 -2.95
CA LEU A 145 -9.88 -7.84 -1.54
C LEU A 145 -10.71 -6.81 -0.76
N CYS A 146 -10.46 -5.53 -1.03
CA CYS A 146 -11.09 -4.41 -0.33
C CYS A 146 -11.54 -3.32 -1.32
N PRO A 147 -12.70 -3.50 -1.97
CA PRO A 147 -13.18 -2.57 -3.02
C PRO A 147 -13.43 -1.13 -2.54
N LYS A 148 -13.56 -0.92 -1.24
CA LYS A 148 -13.84 0.40 -0.64
C LYS A 148 -12.59 1.16 -0.18
N PHE A 149 -11.39 0.69 -0.51
CA PHE A 149 -10.14 1.38 -0.12
C PHE A 149 -9.89 2.57 -1.05
N HIS A 150 -10.35 3.75 -0.65
CA HIS A 150 -10.28 5.01 -1.42
C HIS A 150 -8.84 5.38 -1.76
N ASP A 151 -7.94 5.25 -0.80
CA ASP A 151 -6.51 5.57 -0.97
C ASP A 151 -5.87 4.75 -2.08
N ILE A 152 -6.19 3.45 -2.14
CA ILE A 152 -5.64 2.56 -3.17
C ILE A 152 -6.21 2.91 -4.55
N ARG A 153 -7.52 3.23 -4.64
CA ARG A 153 -8.13 3.71 -5.88
C ARG A 153 -7.51 5.01 -6.36
N LEU A 154 -7.25 5.94 -5.43
CA LEU A 154 -6.61 7.21 -5.76
C LEU A 154 -5.18 7.02 -6.29
N GLU A 155 -4.41 6.10 -5.69
CA GLU A 155 -3.07 5.77 -6.18
C GLU A 155 -3.12 5.12 -7.57
N LEU A 156 -4.05 4.19 -7.79
CA LEU A 156 -4.27 3.58 -9.11
C LEU A 156 -4.69 4.63 -10.15
N ALA A 157 -5.60 5.54 -9.81
CA ALA A 157 -6.03 6.61 -10.70
C ALA A 157 -4.87 7.54 -11.10
N LYS A 158 -4.00 7.90 -10.14
CA LYS A 158 -2.78 8.68 -10.42
C LYS A 158 -1.86 7.96 -11.41
N LEU A 159 -1.67 6.66 -11.22
CA LEU A 159 -0.84 5.84 -12.10
C LEU A 159 -1.45 5.71 -13.51
N LEU A 160 -2.75 5.44 -13.61
CA LEU A 160 -3.48 5.36 -14.88
C LEU A 160 -3.37 6.68 -15.65
N ARG A 161 -3.55 7.83 -15.00
CA ARG A 161 -3.36 9.15 -15.62
C ARG A 161 -1.94 9.30 -16.17
N LEU A 162 -0.89 8.97 -15.38
CA LEU A 162 0.50 9.06 -15.81
C LEU A 162 0.81 8.16 -17.02
N ARG A 163 0.09 7.04 -17.15
CA ARG A 163 0.17 6.11 -18.28
C ARG A 163 -0.71 6.51 -19.46
N GLY A 164 -1.35 7.69 -19.42
CA GLY A 164 -2.22 8.19 -20.49
C GLY A 164 -3.61 7.55 -20.53
N ASN A 165 -3.95 6.67 -19.58
CA ASN A 165 -5.29 6.08 -19.48
C ASN A 165 -6.22 6.99 -18.65
N ALA A 166 -6.58 8.13 -19.23
CA ALA A 166 -7.47 9.09 -18.60
C ALA A 166 -8.87 8.51 -18.31
N HIS A 167 -9.36 7.59 -19.18
CA HIS A 167 -10.65 6.95 -18.98
C HIS A 167 -10.67 6.08 -17.73
N GLY A 168 -9.72 5.17 -17.59
CA GLY A 168 -9.61 4.32 -16.40
C GLY A 168 -9.36 5.13 -15.12
N ALA A 169 -8.55 6.22 -15.21
CA ALA A 169 -8.35 7.10 -14.06
C ALA A 169 -9.66 7.79 -13.62
N ARG A 170 -10.48 8.25 -14.57
CA ARG A 170 -11.79 8.85 -14.31
C ARG A 170 -12.75 7.86 -13.66
N GLU A 171 -12.79 6.62 -14.13
CA GLU A 171 -13.62 5.56 -13.54
C GLU A 171 -13.27 5.32 -12.08
N GLU A 172 -11.98 5.15 -11.75
CA GLU A 172 -11.55 4.93 -10.37
C GLU A 172 -11.87 6.13 -9.46
N LEU A 173 -11.69 7.37 -9.93
CA LEU A 173 -12.02 8.58 -9.17
C LEU A 173 -13.53 8.75 -8.96
N THR A 174 -14.33 8.40 -9.96
CA THR A 174 -15.79 8.40 -9.84
C THR A 174 -16.24 7.43 -8.75
N LEU A 175 -15.64 6.24 -8.69
CA LEU A 175 -15.92 5.27 -7.63
C LEU A 175 -15.51 5.80 -6.25
N VAL A 176 -14.38 6.51 -6.14
CA VAL A 176 -14.01 7.18 -4.89
C VAL A 176 -15.07 8.19 -4.46
N LEU A 177 -15.49 9.07 -5.38
CA LEU A 177 -16.47 10.12 -5.08
C LEU A 177 -17.89 9.59 -4.83
N GLN A 178 -18.24 8.40 -5.33
CA GLN A 178 -19.49 7.71 -4.97
C GLN A 178 -19.46 7.20 -3.53
N LEU A 179 -18.30 6.78 -3.03
CA LEU A 179 -18.13 6.26 -1.67
C LEU A 179 -17.87 7.38 -0.66
N ASP A 180 -17.17 8.42 -1.07
CA ASP A 180 -16.82 9.60 -0.29
C ASP A 180 -16.96 10.86 -1.17
N PRO A 181 -18.16 11.48 -1.18
CA PRO A 181 -18.42 12.66 -2.00
C PRO A 181 -17.54 13.87 -1.64
N ASP A 182 -17.00 13.94 -0.45
CA ASP A 182 -16.17 15.06 0.04
C ASP A 182 -14.67 14.79 -0.09
N HIS A 183 -14.27 13.74 -0.81
CA HIS A 183 -12.87 13.43 -1.02
C HIS A 183 -12.17 14.45 -1.93
N HIS A 184 -11.59 15.49 -1.33
CA HIS A 184 -11.04 16.65 -2.05
C HIS A 184 -9.93 16.27 -3.05
N ASP A 185 -9.00 15.38 -2.68
CA ASP A 185 -7.92 14.96 -3.58
C ASP A 185 -8.46 14.23 -4.83
N ALA A 186 -9.46 13.36 -4.66
CA ALA A 186 -10.07 12.66 -5.80
C ALA A 186 -10.81 13.63 -6.72
N ARG A 187 -11.57 14.58 -6.16
CA ARG A 187 -12.28 15.60 -6.92
C ARG A 187 -11.31 16.54 -7.65
N ALA A 188 -10.21 16.94 -6.99
CA ALA A 188 -9.18 17.77 -7.60
C ALA A 188 -8.50 17.04 -8.77
N LEU A 189 -8.13 15.78 -8.58
CA LEU A 189 -7.51 14.98 -9.63
C LEU A 189 -8.46 14.73 -10.82
N LEU A 190 -9.76 14.50 -10.55
CA LEU A 190 -10.77 14.40 -11.60
C LEU A 190 -10.85 15.69 -12.39
N GLY A 191 -10.89 16.86 -11.72
CA GLY A 191 -10.90 18.16 -12.38
C GLY A 191 -9.67 18.39 -13.26
N VAL A 192 -8.50 17.95 -12.82
CA VAL A 192 -7.27 18.02 -13.63
C VAL A 192 -7.39 17.16 -14.88
N ILE A 193 -7.88 15.92 -14.76
CA ILE A 193 -8.06 15.00 -15.90
C ILE A 193 -9.06 15.56 -16.89
N GLU A 194 -10.17 16.18 -16.44
CA GLU A 194 -11.16 16.80 -17.34
C GLU A 194 -10.52 17.95 -18.15
N ILE A 195 -9.70 18.78 -17.53
CA ILE A 195 -8.96 19.84 -18.24
C ILE A 195 -8.02 19.25 -19.30
N GLU A 196 -7.25 18.24 -18.93
CA GLU A 196 -6.29 17.58 -19.83
C GLU A 196 -6.95 16.87 -20.99
N THR A 197 -8.17 16.36 -20.81
CA THR A 197 -8.93 15.64 -21.83
C THR A 197 -9.86 16.51 -22.68
N GLY A 198 -9.83 17.84 -22.48
CA GLY A 198 -10.53 18.81 -23.34
C GLY A 198 -11.87 19.30 -22.81
N ASP A 199 -12.21 19.02 -21.55
CA ASP A 199 -13.36 19.64 -20.89
C ASP A 199 -12.93 20.57 -19.74
N PRO A 200 -12.35 21.74 -20.06
CA PRO A 200 -11.89 22.66 -19.04
C PRO A 200 -13.01 23.26 -18.22
N LYS A 201 -14.24 23.34 -18.75
CA LYS A 201 -15.38 23.90 -18.00
C LYS A 201 -15.73 23.00 -16.82
N GLN A 202 -15.89 21.70 -17.07
CA GLN A 202 -16.20 20.72 -16.03
C GLN A 202 -15.04 20.59 -15.05
N GLY A 203 -13.81 20.53 -15.56
CA GLY A 203 -12.61 20.45 -14.72
C GLY A 203 -12.48 21.63 -13.76
N LEU A 204 -12.64 22.86 -14.24
CA LEU A 204 -12.60 24.06 -13.38
C LEU A 204 -13.75 24.09 -12.38
N GLN A 205 -14.93 23.56 -12.70
CA GLN A 205 -16.03 23.42 -11.75
C GLN A 205 -15.66 22.50 -10.59
N HIS A 206 -15.07 21.32 -10.87
CA HIS A 206 -14.56 20.41 -9.83
C HIS A 206 -13.53 21.11 -8.94
N LEU A 207 -12.57 21.82 -9.52
CA LEU A 207 -11.52 22.51 -8.76
C LEU A 207 -12.07 23.66 -7.89
N ARG A 208 -13.08 24.40 -8.36
CA ARG A 208 -13.76 25.45 -7.57
C ARG A 208 -14.47 24.82 -6.38
N THR A 209 -15.22 23.74 -6.57
CA THR A 209 -15.88 23.01 -5.47
C THR A 209 -14.87 22.60 -4.41
N VAL A 210 -13.67 22.15 -4.80
CA VAL A 210 -12.61 21.78 -3.85
C VAL A 210 -12.14 23.01 -3.08
N VAL A 211 -11.91 24.17 -3.73
CA VAL A 211 -11.42 25.38 -3.05
C VAL A 211 -12.50 25.97 -2.13
N ASP A 212 -13.77 25.86 -2.50
CA ASP A 212 -14.89 26.31 -1.66
C ASP A 212 -14.97 25.52 -0.34
N GLN A 213 -14.62 24.22 -0.36
CA GLN A 213 -14.64 23.34 0.81
C GLN A 213 -13.28 23.29 1.53
N CYS A 214 -12.18 23.40 0.79
CA CYS A 214 -10.80 23.35 1.27
C CYS A 214 -9.96 24.43 0.58
N ALA A 215 -10.02 25.66 1.12
CA ALA A 215 -9.42 26.85 0.50
C ALA A 215 -7.92 26.73 0.20
N GLU A 216 -7.19 25.95 1.00
CA GLU A 216 -5.74 25.79 0.87
C GLU A 216 -5.32 24.56 0.05
N HIS A 217 -6.25 23.88 -0.64
CA HIS A 217 -5.92 22.67 -1.43
C HIS A 217 -4.92 23.01 -2.56
N PRO A 218 -3.68 22.45 -2.52
CA PRO A 218 -2.56 22.96 -3.33
C PRO A 218 -2.80 22.79 -4.83
N VAL A 219 -3.29 21.63 -5.26
CA VAL A 219 -3.52 21.31 -6.67
C VAL A 219 -4.64 22.17 -7.23
N ALA A 220 -5.78 22.28 -6.54
CA ALA A 220 -6.93 23.05 -7.01
C ALA A 220 -6.58 24.53 -7.16
N ARG A 221 -5.90 25.13 -6.19
CA ARG A 221 -5.42 26.52 -6.26
C ARG A 221 -4.47 26.77 -7.42
N ALA A 222 -3.51 25.87 -7.62
CA ALA A 222 -2.52 26.02 -8.70
C ALA A 222 -3.19 26.07 -10.07
N TYR A 223 -4.10 25.13 -10.35
CA TYR A 223 -4.81 25.08 -11.64
C TYR A 223 -5.78 26.26 -11.83
N LEU A 224 -6.52 26.67 -10.80
CA LEU A 224 -7.39 27.85 -10.89
C LEU A 224 -6.59 29.14 -11.16
N LYS A 225 -5.44 29.32 -10.48
CA LYS A 225 -4.56 30.46 -10.73
C LYS A 225 -4.03 30.48 -12.16
N GLN A 226 -3.67 29.32 -12.72
CA GLN A 226 -3.23 29.22 -14.11
C GLN A 226 -4.37 29.56 -15.08
N ALA A 227 -5.60 29.09 -14.84
CA ALA A 227 -6.76 29.39 -15.66
C ALA A 227 -7.08 30.88 -15.66
N ASP A 228 -7.06 31.52 -14.49
CA ASP A 228 -7.27 32.99 -14.38
C ASP A 228 -6.19 33.78 -15.10
N ALA A 229 -4.93 33.34 -15.04
CA ALA A 229 -3.84 34.01 -15.75
C ALA A 229 -3.96 33.85 -17.28
N ALA A 230 -4.42 32.69 -17.74
CA ALA A 230 -4.68 32.44 -19.17
C ALA A 230 -5.85 33.32 -19.67
N TYR A 231 -6.93 33.44 -18.90
CA TYR A 231 -8.07 34.30 -19.23
C TYR A 231 -7.66 35.77 -19.35
N ARG A 232 -6.89 36.32 -18.40
CA ARG A 232 -6.38 37.69 -18.44
C ARG A 232 -5.45 38.02 -19.62
N ARG A 233 -4.79 37.00 -20.20
CA ARG A 233 -3.91 37.18 -21.38
C ARG A 233 -4.71 37.16 -22.68
N ALA A 234 -5.90 36.55 -22.67
CA ALA A 234 -6.75 36.41 -23.83
C ALA A 234 -7.80 37.55 -23.95
N SER A 235 -7.95 38.33 -22.87
CA SER A 235 -8.80 39.54 -22.80
C SER A 235 -7.99 40.80 -23.04
#